data_597476eda35b2c8db0b5208b918b4645
#
_entry.id   597476eda35b2c8db0b5208b918b4645
#
_cell.length_a   1.000
_cell.length_b   1.000
_cell.length_c   1.000
_cell.angle_alpha   90.00
_cell.angle_beta   90.00
_cell.angle_gamma   90.00
#
_symmetry.space_group_name_H-M   'P 1'
#
loop_
_entity.id
_entity.type
_entity.pdbx_description
1 polymer ?
#
loop_
_entity_poly.entity_id
_entity_poly.type
_entity_poly.pdbx_seq_one_letter_code
_entity_poly.pdbx_strand_id
1 'polypeptide(L)'
;MRTVVKMDGLIKKYDNKPVVDNLTLEIREGEIFGLLGPNGAGKSTTMNMICSLLKPTAGNIELFGMDIKKDINKIKPLIGYIPQDLAIYGNLKAWENVELFTSLYHIKGKELKKAIDEALDFVELTDRRNSYAKTFSGGMKRRLNIACALGHKPKLLIFDEPTVGIDPQSRNFILEKIKEANNDGTTVIYTSHYMEEIEAICTRIAIMDNGKIVAIGTKDELKNMVRRTADEDISLEQVFLTLTGKSLRDYVEG
;
A
#
# COMPACT_ATOMS: atom_id res chain seq x y z
N MET A 1 -12.22 -15.92 -8.01
CA MET A 1 -11.81 -14.51 -7.96
C MET A 1 -10.64 -14.33 -8.93
N ARG A 2 -10.60 -13.22 -9.65
CA ARG A 2 -9.53 -12.91 -10.61
C ARG A 2 -8.25 -12.48 -9.88
N THR A 3 -7.09 -12.94 -10.33
CA THR A 3 -5.79 -12.47 -9.81
C THR A 3 -5.47 -11.09 -10.40
N VAL A 4 -5.21 -10.12 -9.54
CA VAL A 4 -4.83 -8.73 -9.91
C VAL A 4 -3.32 -8.58 -9.91
N VAL A 5 -2.63 -9.13 -8.92
CA VAL A 5 -1.17 -9.12 -8.82
C VAL A 5 -0.67 -10.55 -8.72
N LYS A 6 0.29 -10.91 -9.55
CA LYS A 6 1.01 -12.18 -9.47
C LYS A 6 2.51 -11.91 -9.50
N MET A 7 3.19 -12.39 -8.49
CA MET A 7 4.65 -12.39 -8.39
C MET A 7 5.13 -13.82 -8.37
N ASP A 8 6.13 -14.14 -9.17
CA ASP A 8 6.68 -15.49 -9.28
C ASP A 8 8.20 -15.46 -9.19
N GLY A 9 8.73 -16.06 -8.11
CA GLY A 9 10.15 -16.16 -7.85
C GLY A 9 10.89 -14.82 -7.81
N LEU A 10 10.23 -13.77 -7.28
CA LEU A 10 10.75 -12.41 -7.32
C LEU A 10 11.98 -12.24 -6.45
N ILE A 11 13.07 -11.75 -7.03
CA ILE A 11 14.33 -11.50 -6.34
C ILE A 11 14.79 -10.08 -6.59
N LYS A 12 15.23 -9.41 -5.52
CA LYS A 12 15.97 -8.15 -5.61
C LYS A 12 17.23 -8.23 -4.76
N LYS A 13 18.37 -7.95 -5.39
CA LYS A 13 19.68 -7.89 -4.72
C LYS A 13 20.29 -6.50 -4.86
N TYR A 14 20.97 -6.07 -3.80
CA TYR A 14 21.90 -4.95 -3.78
C TYR A 14 23.24 -5.47 -3.31
N ASP A 15 24.30 -5.19 -4.05
CA ASP A 15 25.67 -5.67 -3.74
C ASP A 15 25.72 -7.18 -3.42
N ASN A 16 25.02 -7.98 -4.24
CA ASN A 16 24.84 -9.43 -4.09
C ASN A 16 24.05 -9.89 -2.84
N LYS A 17 23.59 -8.99 -1.97
CA LYS A 17 22.74 -9.33 -0.83
C LYS A 17 21.27 -9.28 -1.25
N PRO A 18 20.48 -10.35 -1.04
CA PRO A 18 19.06 -10.33 -1.35
C PRO A 18 18.32 -9.51 -0.30
N VAL A 19 17.53 -8.51 -0.77
CA VAL A 19 16.56 -7.75 0.02
C VAL A 19 15.16 -8.30 -0.19
N VAL A 20 14.88 -8.86 -1.37
CA VAL A 20 13.73 -9.71 -1.65
C VAL A 20 14.27 -11.01 -2.22
N ASP A 21 13.86 -12.14 -1.64
CA ASP A 21 14.43 -13.46 -1.92
C ASP A 21 13.35 -14.48 -2.24
N ASN A 22 13.21 -14.79 -3.53
CA ASN A 22 12.29 -15.79 -4.08
C ASN A 22 10.83 -15.60 -3.66
N LEU A 23 10.33 -14.35 -3.72
CA LEU A 23 8.99 -14.01 -3.29
C LEU A 23 7.98 -14.44 -4.36
N THR A 24 7.07 -15.35 -3.99
CA THR A 24 5.93 -15.79 -4.80
C THR A 24 4.64 -15.48 -4.07
N LEU A 25 3.74 -14.74 -4.71
CA LEU A 25 2.53 -14.22 -4.08
C LEU A 25 1.47 -13.89 -5.15
N GLU A 26 0.22 -14.13 -4.82
CA GLU A 26 -0.94 -13.70 -5.61
C GLU A 26 -1.89 -12.85 -4.76
N ILE A 27 -2.40 -11.76 -5.35
CA ILE A 27 -3.42 -10.89 -4.76
C ILE A 27 -4.64 -10.90 -5.66
N ARG A 28 -5.81 -11.06 -5.07
CA ARG A 28 -7.09 -11.22 -5.78
C ARG A 28 -7.84 -9.90 -5.85
N GLU A 29 -8.69 -9.78 -6.84
CA GLU A 29 -9.57 -8.62 -7.01
C GLU A 29 -10.47 -8.42 -5.79
N GLY A 30 -10.58 -7.17 -5.33
CA GLY A 30 -11.41 -6.79 -4.17
C GLY A 30 -10.79 -7.12 -2.80
N GLU A 31 -9.56 -7.65 -2.72
CA GLU A 31 -8.88 -7.82 -1.44
C GLU A 31 -8.32 -6.49 -0.90
N ILE A 32 -8.33 -6.33 0.44
CA ILE A 32 -7.35 -5.48 1.13
C ILE A 32 -6.24 -6.41 1.61
N PHE A 33 -5.15 -6.46 0.85
CA PHE A 33 -4.02 -7.33 1.11
C PHE A 33 -2.98 -6.63 1.97
N GLY A 34 -2.73 -7.16 3.18
CA GLY A 34 -1.73 -6.65 4.11
C GLY A 34 -0.35 -7.28 3.88
N LEU A 35 0.70 -6.48 3.76
CA LEU A 35 2.09 -6.94 3.83
C LEU A 35 2.69 -6.45 5.13
N LEU A 36 2.71 -7.32 6.14
CA LEU A 36 3.20 -7.06 7.49
C LEU A 36 4.66 -7.47 7.60
N GLY A 37 5.46 -6.65 8.25
CA GLY A 37 6.86 -7.00 8.55
C GLY A 37 7.63 -5.82 9.13
N PRO A 38 8.81 -6.07 9.74
CA PRO A 38 9.63 -5.02 10.33
C PRO A 38 10.25 -4.10 9.26
N ASN A 39 10.88 -3.02 9.72
CA ASN A 39 11.71 -2.20 8.87
C ASN A 39 12.84 -3.04 8.28
N GLY A 40 13.14 -2.84 6.99
CA GLY A 40 14.14 -3.65 6.29
C GLY A 40 13.68 -5.05 5.84
N ALA A 41 12.46 -5.48 6.13
CA ALA A 41 11.93 -6.78 5.66
C ALA A 41 11.83 -6.91 4.13
N GLY A 42 11.88 -5.79 3.38
CA GLY A 42 11.77 -5.78 1.92
C GLY A 42 10.42 -5.29 1.39
N LYS A 43 9.51 -4.80 2.25
CA LYS A 43 8.15 -4.34 1.88
C LYS A 43 8.17 -3.25 0.81
N SER A 44 8.79 -2.10 1.09
CA SER A 44 8.86 -0.97 0.13
C SER A 44 9.62 -1.33 -1.14
N THR A 45 10.66 -2.18 -1.04
CA THR A 45 11.35 -2.72 -2.22
C THR A 45 10.40 -3.53 -3.10
N THR A 46 9.54 -4.36 -2.50
CA THR A 46 8.51 -5.12 -3.20
C THR A 46 7.48 -4.19 -3.85
N MET A 47 6.98 -3.18 -3.12
CA MET A 47 6.04 -2.19 -3.66
C MET A 47 6.65 -1.43 -4.84
N ASN A 48 7.89 -0.98 -4.73
CA ASN A 48 8.60 -0.29 -5.82
C ASN A 48 8.76 -1.18 -7.06
N MET A 49 8.95 -2.49 -6.90
CA MET A 49 8.97 -3.42 -8.04
C MET A 49 7.59 -3.59 -8.69
N ILE A 50 6.51 -3.68 -7.90
CA ILE A 50 5.13 -3.75 -8.41
C ILE A 50 4.76 -2.45 -9.16
N CYS A 51 5.21 -1.29 -8.68
CA CYS A 51 5.01 0.00 -9.35
C CYS A 51 5.94 0.25 -10.53
N SER A 52 6.83 -0.71 -10.87
CA SER A 52 7.88 -0.55 -11.91
C SER A 52 8.83 0.64 -11.67
N LEU A 53 8.95 1.09 -10.44
CA LEU A 53 9.94 2.08 -10.01
C LEU A 53 11.33 1.44 -9.82
N LEU A 54 11.34 0.13 -9.57
CA LEU A 54 12.53 -0.66 -9.37
C LEU A 54 12.46 -1.94 -10.22
N LYS A 55 13.52 -2.26 -10.96
CA LYS A 55 13.60 -3.52 -11.71
C LYS A 55 13.98 -4.67 -10.77
N PRO A 56 13.29 -5.82 -10.81
CA PRO A 56 13.73 -7.02 -10.12
C PRO A 56 15.06 -7.54 -10.70
N THR A 57 15.86 -8.22 -9.87
CA THR A 57 17.07 -8.93 -10.30
C THR A 57 16.70 -10.22 -11.02
N ALA A 58 15.65 -10.92 -10.56
CA ALA A 58 15.08 -12.10 -11.19
C ALA A 58 13.59 -12.23 -10.85
N GLY A 59 12.90 -13.15 -11.50
CA GLY A 59 11.47 -13.39 -11.34
C GLY A 59 10.60 -12.49 -12.22
N ASN A 60 9.29 -12.68 -12.11
CA ASN A 60 8.30 -12.01 -12.92
C ASN A 60 7.21 -11.38 -12.08
N ILE A 61 6.62 -10.31 -12.62
CA ILE A 61 5.43 -9.65 -12.05
C ILE A 61 4.42 -9.50 -13.17
N GLU A 62 3.20 -9.94 -12.90
CA GLU A 62 2.03 -9.71 -13.73
C GLU A 62 1.01 -8.89 -12.95
N LEU A 63 0.45 -7.88 -13.59
CA LEU A 63 -0.65 -7.07 -13.05
C LEU A 63 -1.83 -7.12 -14.01
N PHE A 64 -3.00 -7.49 -13.49
CA PHE A 64 -4.21 -7.67 -14.31
C PHE A 64 -4.03 -8.65 -15.48
N GLY A 65 -3.14 -9.65 -15.33
CA GLY A 65 -2.77 -10.59 -16.39
C GLY A 65 -1.82 -10.05 -17.45
N MET A 66 -1.23 -8.87 -17.23
CA MET A 66 -0.26 -8.21 -18.11
C MET A 66 1.15 -8.27 -17.51
N ASP A 67 2.14 -8.57 -18.32
CA ASP A 67 3.56 -8.57 -17.91
C ASP A 67 4.05 -7.12 -17.71
N ILE A 68 4.51 -6.81 -16.50
CA ILE A 68 4.95 -5.45 -16.16
C ILE A 68 6.12 -4.95 -17.02
N LYS A 69 6.95 -5.85 -17.55
CA LYS A 69 8.09 -5.50 -18.40
C LYS A 69 7.65 -5.09 -19.81
N LYS A 70 6.52 -5.63 -20.30
CA LYS A 70 6.03 -5.44 -21.67
C LYS A 70 4.91 -4.42 -21.75
N ASP A 71 4.00 -4.43 -20.78
CA ASP A 71 2.73 -3.70 -20.82
C ASP A 71 2.64 -2.53 -19.84
N ILE A 72 3.77 -2.02 -19.36
CA ILE A 72 3.80 -1.01 -18.29
C ILE A 72 2.92 0.24 -18.58
N ASN A 73 2.86 0.68 -19.84
CA ASN A 73 2.06 1.83 -20.23
C ASN A 73 0.53 1.57 -20.15
N LYS A 74 0.10 0.32 -20.25
CA LYS A 74 -1.30 -0.09 -20.04
C LYS A 74 -1.60 -0.30 -18.56
N ILE A 75 -0.59 -0.69 -17.79
CA ILE A 75 -0.69 -1.02 -16.36
C ILE A 75 -0.71 0.26 -15.50
N LYS A 76 0.16 1.23 -15.78
CA LYS A 76 0.29 2.48 -14.98
C LYS A 76 -1.04 3.18 -14.70
N PRO A 77 -1.96 3.36 -15.67
CA PRO A 77 -3.25 3.99 -15.40
C PRO A 77 -4.17 3.19 -14.46
N LEU A 78 -3.87 1.94 -14.21
CA LEU A 78 -4.64 1.06 -13.34
C LEU A 78 -4.15 1.07 -11.88
N ILE A 79 -3.01 1.73 -11.60
CA ILE A 79 -2.36 1.73 -10.29
C ILE A 79 -2.35 3.14 -9.72
N GLY A 80 -2.75 3.28 -8.45
CA GLY A 80 -2.46 4.44 -7.61
C GLY A 80 -1.44 4.06 -6.55
N TYR A 81 -0.33 4.79 -6.45
CA TYR A 81 0.72 4.53 -5.48
C TYR A 81 0.83 5.68 -4.49
N ILE A 82 0.75 5.35 -3.22
CA ILE A 82 0.90 6.27 -2.09
C ILE A 82 2.17 5.86 -1.35
N PRO A 83 3.31 6.51 -1.63
CA PRO A 83 4.58 6.19 -0.98
C PRO A 83 4.61 6.63 0.49
N GLN A 84 5.58 6.08 1.24
CA GLN A 84 5.83 6.46 2.63
C GLN A 84 6.16 7.96 2.75
N ASP A 85 7.03 8.47 1.88
CA ASP A 85 7.30 9.90 1.78
C ASP A 85 6.17 10.64 1.07
N LEU A 86 5.94 11.89 1.46
CA LEU A 86 4.90 12.70 0.86
C LEU A 86 5.27 13.14 -0.57
N ALA A 87 4.58 12.60 -1.55
CA ALA A 87 4.74 12.95 -2.97
C ALA A 87 3.80 14.10 -3.38
N ILE A 88 3.90 15.24 -2.69
CA ILE A 88 3.12 16.46 -2.98
C ILE A 88 4.02 17.69 -3.08
N TYR A 89 3.55 18.69 -3.80
CA TYR A 89 4.24 19.96 -3.98
C TYR A 89 3.69 21.02 -3.01
N GLY A 90 4.49 21.39 -2.01
CA GLY A 90 4.09 22.33 -0.95
C GLY A 90 3.70 23.72 -1.46
N ASN A 91 4.30 24.17 -2.57
CA ASN A 91 4.03 25.47 -3.18
C ASN A 91 2.84 25.46 -4.17
N LEU A 92 2.21 24.32 -4.38
CA LEU A 92 0.96 24.21 -5.10
C LEU A 92 -0.22 24.17 -4.11
N LYS A 93 -1.38 24.63 -4.55
CA LYS A 93 -2.64 24.47 -3.83
C LYS A 93 -3.08 23.02 -3.84
N ALA A 94 -4.05 22.66 -2.98
CA ALA A 94 -4.53 21.28 -2.93
C ALA A 94 -5.06 20.80 -4.29
N TRP A 95 -5.93 21.59 -4.93
CA TRP A 95 -6.47 21.22 -6.24
C TRP A 95 -5.41 21.15 -7.34
N GLU A 96 -4.38 22.01 -7.30
CA GLU A 96 -3.28 22.01 -8.28
C GLU A 96 -2.40 20.76 -8.13
N ASN A 97 -2.21 20.26 -6.92
CA ASN A 97 -1.55 18.98 -6.69
C ASN A 97 -2.32 17.83 -7.35
N VAL A 98 -3.63 17.72 -7.08
CA VAL A 98 -4.48 16.67 -7.68
C VAL A 98 -4.53 16.80 -9.20
N GLU A 99 -4.66 18.03 -9.72
CA GLU A 99 -4.64 18.31 -11.17
C GLU A 99 -3.35 17.81 -11.83
N LEU A 100 -2.19 18.15 -11.23
CA LEU A 100 -0.89 17.77 -11.75
C LEU A 100 -0.80 16.24 -11.96
N PHE A 101 -1.09 15.47 -10.91
CA PHE A 101 -0.98 14.01 -10.98
C PHE A 101 -2.05 13.39 -11.88
N THR A 102 -3.29 13.88 -11.83
CA THR A 102 -4.39 13.36 -12.65
C THR A 102 -4.18 13.61 -14.14
N SER A 103 -3.63 14.79 -14.48
CA SER A 103 -3.38 15.16 -15.88
C SER A 103 -2.32 14.29 -16.58
N LEU A 104 -1.42 13.65 -15.82
CA LEU A 104 -0.42 12.71 -16.34
C LEU A 104 -1.06 11.49 -17.03
N TYR A 105 -2.32 11.19 -16.69
CA TYR A 105 -3.09 10.10 -17.28
C TYR A 105 -3.98 10.55 -18.45
N HIS A 106 -3.67 11.71 -19.06
CA HIS A 106 -4.38 12.29 -20.20
C HIS A 106 -5.84 12.69 -19.95
N ILE A 107 -6.26 12.79 -18.69
CA ILE A 107 -7.57 13.30 -18.28
C ILE A 107 -7.55 14.83 -18.43
N LYS A 108 -8.56 15.42 -19.10
CA LYS A 108 -8.58 16.84 -19.46
C LYS A 108 -9.98 17.46 -19.32
N GLY A 109 -10.03 18.78 -19.33
CA GLY A 109 -11.27 19.55 -19.42
C GLY A 109 -12.26 19.27 -18.28
N LYS A 110 -13.50 18.98 -18.61
CA LYS A 110 -14.57 18.75 -17.62
C LYS A 110 -14.32 17.49 -16.78
N GLU A 111 -13.76 16.43 -17.37
CA GLU A 111 -13.42 15.20 -16.64
C GLU A 111 -12.33 15.45 -15.61
N LEU A 112 -11.30 16.23 -15.95
CA LEU A 112 -10.24 16.59 -15.02
C LEU A 112 -10.79 17.38 -13.83
N LYS A 113 -11.63 18.39 -14.09
CA LYS A 113 -12.28 19.16 -13.02
C LYS A 113 -13.11 18.27 -12.10
N LYS A 114 -13.91 17.38 -12.68
CA LYS A 114 -14.73 16.42 -11.92
C LYS A 114 -13.86 15.48 -11.07
N ALA A 115 -12.78 14.95 -11.65
CA ALA A 115 -11.84 14.04 -10.94
C ALA A 115 -11.16 14.74 -9.76
N ILE A 116 -10.78 16.03 -9.92
CA ILE A 116 -10.21 16.84 -8.84
C ILE A 116 -11.23 17.03 -7.71
N ASP A 117 -12.47 17.42 -8.06
CA ASP A 117 -13.51 17.67 -7.07
C ASP A 117 -13.85 16.38 -6.31
N GLU A 118 -14.02 15.25 -6.99
CA GLU A 118 -14.27 13.93 -6.38
C GLU A 118 -13.11 13.48 -5.48
N ALA A 119 -11.86 13.65 -5.92
CA ALA A 119 -10.70 13.22 -5.13
C ALA A 119 -10.52 14.07 -3.86
N LEU A 120 -10.75 15.38 -3.93
CA LEU A 120 -10.68 16.26 -2.76
C LEU A 120 -11.84 16.02 -1.78
N ASP A 121 -13.04 15.74 -2.30
CA ASP A 121 -14.21 15.41 -1.50
C ASP A 121 -13.99 14.09 -0.75
N PHE A 122 -13.52 13.05 -1.43
CA PHE A 122 -13.22 11.75 -0.83
C PHE A 122 -12.29 11.85 0.40
N VAL A 123 -11.28 12.72 0.35
CA VAL A 123 -10.33 12.93 1.47
C VAL A 123 -10.73 14.10 2.39
N GLU A 124 -11.93 14.67 2.23
CA GLU A 124 -12.46 15.79 3.02
C GLU A 124 -11.52 17.02 3.05
N LEU A 125 -11.04 17.42 1.87
CA LEU A 125 -10.21 18.61 1.67
C LEU A 125 -10.85 19.65 0.77
N THR A 126 -12.16 19.53 0.46
CA THR A 126 -12.91 20.45 -0.42
C THR A 126 -12.82 21.90 0.07
N ASP A 127 -13.02 22.14 1.36
CA ASP A 127 -12.94 23.47 1.98
C ASP A 127 -11.52 24.07 1.97
N ARG A 128 -10.52 23.24 1.77
CA ARG A 128 -9.10 23.61 1.70
C ARG A 128 -8.53 23.57 0.30
N ARG A 129 -9.38 23.38 -0.73
CA ARG A 129 -8.93 23.23 -2.12
C ARG A 129 -7.99 24.34 -2.60
N ASN A 130 -8.23 25.57 -2.18
CA ASN A 130 -7.47 26.75 -2.58
C ASN A 130 -6.28 27.08 -1.65
N SER A 131 -6.06 26.30 -0.59
CA SER A 131 -4.96 26.48 0.33
C SER A 131 -3.69 25.80 -0.19
N TYR A 132 -2.54 26.43 0.05
CA TYR A 132 -1.23 25.84 -0.32
C TYR A 132 -0.91 24.62 0.56
N ALA A 133 -0.42 23.54 -0.05
CA ALA A 133 -0.14 22.30 0.64
C ALA A 133 0.91 22.43 1.76
N LYS A 134 1.84 23.41 1.65
CA LYS A 134 2.82 23.71 2.72
C LYS A 134 2.17 24.12 4.04
N THR A 135 0.94 24.67 4.02
CA THR A 135 0.22 25.13 5.21
C THR A 135 -0.57 24.00 5.90
N PHE A 136 -0.58 22.79 5.33
CA PHE A 136 -1.33 21.66 5.84
C PHE A 136 -0.61 20.99 7.01
N SER A 137 -1.39 20.43 7.95
CA SER A 137 -0.88 19.50 8.96
C SER A 137 -0.34 18.22 8.31
N GLY A 138 0.39 17.39 9.05
CA GLY A 138 0.89 16.09 8.57
C GLY A 138 -0.24 15.20 8.03
N GLY A 139 -1.32 15.07 8.79
CA GLY A 139 -2.52 14.31 8.38
C GLY A 139 -3.18 14.88 7.13
N MET A 140 -3.33 16.22 7.02
CA MET A 140 -3.87 16.85 5.81
C MET A 140 -2.97 16.64 4.59
N LYS A 141 -1.66 16.69 4.74
CA LYS A 141 -0.70 16.38 3.66
C LYS A 141 -0.82 14.94 3.21
N ARG A 142 -0.97 14.01 4.14
CA ARG A 142 -1.19 12.59 3.81
C ARG A 142 -2.51 12.37 3.08
N ARG A 143 -3.59 13.01 3.52
CA ARG A 143 -4.89 13.00 2.82
C ARG A 143 -4.77 13.54 1.40
N LEU A 144 -4.06 14.65 1.21
CA LEU A 144 -3.80 15.20 -0.14
C LEU A 144 -2.98 14.25 -1.01
N ASN A 145 -1.97 13.58 -0.44
CA ASN A 145 -1.18 12.57 -1.16
C ASN A 145 -2.07 11.42 -1.66
N ILE A 146 -3.05 10.98 -0.86
CA ILE A 146 -4.04 9.97 -1.26
C ILE A 146 -4.93 10.52 -2.40
N ALA A 147 -5.44 11.76 -2.30
CA ALA A 147 -6.24 12.38 -3.34
C ALA A 147 -5.51 12.43 -4.69
N CYS A 148 -4.20 12.74 -4.69
CA CYS A 148 -3.38 12.75 -5.90
C CYS A 148 -3.30 11.36 -6.58
N ALA A 149 -3.35 10.29 -5.81
CA ALA A 149 -3.31 8.91 -6.33
C ALA A 149 -4.70 8.42 -6.80
N LEU A 150 -5.78 9.07 -6.39
CA LEU A 150 -7.16 8.67 -6.72
C LEU A 150 -7.71 9.34 -7.99
N GLY A 151 -7.18 10.50 -8.39
CA GLY A 151 -7.78 11.32 -9.44
C GLY A 151 -7.97 10.62 -10.79
N HIS A 152 -7.17 9.60 -11.11
CA HIS A 152 -7.28 8.80 -12.34
C HIS A 152 -8.11 7.51 -12.17
N LYS A 153 -8.76 7.31 -11.01
CA LYS A 153 -9.62 6.15 -10.68
C LYS A 153 -8.92 4.79 -10.87
N PRO A 154 -7.83 4.53 -10.16
CA PRO A 154 -7.08 3.28 -10.28
C PRO A 154 -7.91 2.08 -9.83
N LYS A 155 -7.60 0.90 -10.37
CA LYS A 155 -8.19 -0.38 -9.93
C LYS A 155 -7.40 -1.06 -8.81
N LEU A 156 -6.15 -0.65 -8.63
CA LEU A 156 -5.26 -1.11 -7.58
C LEU A 156 -4.65 0.10 -6.87
N LEU A 157 -4.87 0.20 -5.57
CA LEU A 157 -4.20 1.18 -4.70
C LEU A 157 -3.11 0.49 -3.89
N ILE A 158 -1.94 1.09 -3.87
CA ILE A 158 -0.79 0.60 -3.11
C ILE A 158 -0.41 1.67 -2.08
N PHE A 159 -0.53 1.33 -0.81
CA PHE A 159 -0.17 2.18 0.32
C PHE A 159 1.11 1.62 0.97
N ASP A 160 2.20 2.38 0.88
CA ASP A 160 3.46 2.02 1.51
C ASP A 160 3.63 2.79 2.82
N GLU A 161 3.31 2.13 3.93
CA GLU A 161 3.36 2.67 5.30
C GLU A 161 2.71 4.07 5.46
N PRO A 162 1.44 4.25 5.06
CA PRO A 162 0.86 5.59 4.90
C PRO A 162 0.62 6.33 6.22
N THR A 163 0.70 5.66 7.36
CA THR A 163 0.33 6.17 8.68
C THR A 163 1.53 6.48 9.57
N VAL A 164 2.74 6.21 9.09
CA VAL A 164 3.98 6.51 9.84
C VAL A 164 4.08 8.01 10.11
N GLY A 165 4.28 8.35 11.40
CA GLY A 165 4.40 9.75 11.84
C GLY A 165 3.09 10.55 11.81
N ILE A 166 1.94 9.88 11.68
CA ILE A 166 0.61 10.49 11.64
C ILE A 166 -0.08 10.31 13.01
N ASP A 167 -0.78 11.35 13.46
CA ASP A 167 -1.56 11.30 14.70
C ASP A 167 -2.69 10.26 14.64
N PRO A 168 -3.18 9.76 15.81
CA PRO A 168 -4.18 8.69 15.87
C PRO A 168 -5.48 9.01 15.13
N GLN A 169 -5.95 10.26 15.18
CA GLN A 169 -7.20 10.67 14.52
C GLN A 169 -7.04 10.61 12.99
N SER A 170 -5.96 11.18 12.47
CA SER A 170 -5.65 11.14 11.03
C SER A 170 -5.38 9.71 10.54
N ARG A 171 -4.75 8.87 11.38
CA ARG A 171 -4.55 7.45 11.09
C ARG A 171 -5.88 6.72 10.90
N ASN A 172 -6.79 6.84 11.85
CA ASN A 172 -8.11 6.19 11.78
C ASN A 172 -8.89 6.64 10.54
N PHE A 173 -8.87 7.94 10.24
CA PHE A 173 -9.47 8.49 9.03
C PHE A 173 -8.92 7.82 7.75
N ILE A 174 -7.59 7.67 7.65
CA ILE A 174 -6.95 7.02 6.49
C ILE A 174 -7.41 5.57 6.36
N LEU A 175 -7.44 4.82 7.48
CA LEU A 175 -7.89 3.42 7.47
C LEU A 175 -9.36 3.28 7.04
N GLU A 176 -10.22 4.19 7.46
CA GLU A 176 -11.63 4.23 7.03
C GLU A 176 -11.74 4.51 5.52
N LYS A 177 -10.99 5.49 5.00
CA LYS A 177 -10.99 5.81 3.56
C LYS A 177 -10.44 4.68 2.70
N ILE A 178 -9.49 3.89 3.20
CA ILE A 178 -9.02 2.67 2.53
C ILE A 178 -10.15 1.63 2.41
N LYS A 179 -10.91 1.41 3.50
CA LYS A 179 -12.08 0.51 3.46
C LYS A 179 -13.15 1.02 2.50
N GLU A 180 -13.42 2.33 2.48
CA GLU A 180 -14.39 2.95 1.58
C GLU A 180 -13.98 2.72 0.12
N ALA A 181 -12.73 3.02 -0.26
CA ALA A 181 -12.22 2.77 -1.60
C ALA A 181 -12.31 1.28 -2.01
N ASN A 182 -12.07 0.36 -1.07
CA ASN A 182 -12.21 -1.07 -1.33
C ASN A 182 -13.67 -1.49 -1.52
N ASN A 183 -14.60 -0.96 -0.73
CA ASN A 183 -16.04 -1.21 -0.88
C ASN A 183 -16.56 -0.73 -2.25
N ASP A 184 -15.94 0.30 -2.82
CA ASP A 184 -16.21 0.80 -4.18
C ASP A 184 -15.55 -0.07 -5.29
N GLY A 185 -14.94 -1.21 -4.90
CA GLY A 185 -14.40 -2.23 -5.81
C GLY A 185 -12.91 -2.09 -6.11
N THR A 186 -12.19 -1.16 -5.48
CA THR A 186 -10.73 -1.03 -5.65
C THR A 186 -10.00 -2.11 -4.85
N THR A 187 -9.05 -2.82 -5.48
CA THR A 187 -8.13 -3.72 -4.78
C THR A 187 -7.06 -2.89 -4.06
N VAL A 188 -6.69 -3.29 -2.86
CA VAL A 188 -5.72 -2.54 -2.05
C VAL A 188 -4.56 -3.43 -1.62
N ILE A 189 -3.34 -2.91 -1.72
CA ILE A 189 -2.16 -3.43 -1.03
C ILE A 189 -1.80 -2.42 0.04
N TYR A 190 -1.65 -2.88 1.27
CA TYR A 190 -1.34 -2.06 2.43
C TYR A 190 -0.12 -2.61 3.14
N THR A 191 0.97 -1.85 3.18
CA THR A 191 2.15 -2.23 3.96
C THR A 191 2.15 -1.52 5.29
N SER A 192 2.49 -2.21 6.35
CA SER A 192 2.67 -1.65 7.69
C SER A 192 3.58 -2.53 8.53
N HIS A 193 4.18 -1.93 9.54
CA HIS A 193 4.79 -2.64 10.67
C HIS A 193 3.89 -2.56 11.93
N TYR A 194 2.74 -1.87 11.86
CA TYR A 194 1.73 -1.81 12.92
C TYR A 194 0.67 -2.90 12.72
N MET A 195 0.67 -3.88 13.60
CA MET A 195 -0.23 -5.03 13.51
C MET A 195 -1.70 -4.65 13.68
N GLU A 196 -1.99 -3.69 14.57
CA GLU A 196 -3.33 -3.17 14.81
C GLU A 196 -4.00 -2.64 13.53
N GLU A 197 -3.22 -1.96 12.67
CA GLU A 197 -3.71 -1.45 11.39
C GLU A 197 -4.06 -2.59 10.43
N ILE A 198 -3.15 -3.56 10.31
CA ILE A 198 -3.33 -4.76 9.49
C ILE A 198 -4.56 -5.55 9.97
N GLU A 199 -4.71 -5.74 11.28
CA GLU A 199 -5.88 -6.43 11.86
C GLU A 199 -7.19 -5.66 11.61
N ALA A 200 -7.12 -4.33 11.59
CA ALA A 200 -8.31 -3.48 11.42
C ALA A 200 -8.88 -3.51 10.00
N ILE A 201 -8.04 -3.60 8.96
CA ILE A 201 -8.51 -3.39 7.58
C ILE A 201 -8.24 -4.57 6.64
N CYS A 202 -7.21 -5.39 6.84
CA CYS A 202 -6.80 -6.38 5.86
C CYS A 202 -7.69 -7.63 5.88
N THR A 203 -8.04 -8.12 4.69
CA THR A 203 -8.80 -9.35 4.50
C THR A 203 -7.90 -10.58 4.46
N ARG A 204 -6.70 -10.43 3.89
CA ARG A 204 -5.64 -11.44 3.86
C ARG A 204 -4.29 -10.78 4.08
N ILE A 205 -3.38 -11.47 4.74
CA ILE A 205 -2.12 -10.92 5.25
C ILE A 205 -0.99 -11.85 4.83
N ALA A 206 0.11 -11.26 4.35
CA ALA A 206 1.40 -11.93 4.26
C ALA A 206 2.35 -11.36 5.31
N ILE A 207 2.98 -12.22 6.06
CA ILE A 207 4.05 -11.87 7.00
C ILE A 207 5.37 -11.99 6.25
N MET A 208 6.13 -10.89 6.21
CA MET A 208 7.41 -10.81 5.52
C MET A 208 8.54 -10.56 6.51
N ASP A 209 9.59 -11.38 6.46
CA ASP A 209 10.83 -11.19 7.22
C ASP A 209 12.04 -11.55 6.35
N ASN A 210 13.12 -10.76 6.46
CA ASN A 210 14.38 -10.97 5.74
C ASN A 210 14.19 -11.25 4.23
N GLY A 211 13.30 -10.52 3.58
CA GLY A 211 13.05 -10.64 2.14
C GLY A 211 12.14 -11.79 1.71
N LYS A 212 11.62 -12.58 2.65
CA LYS A 212 10.80 -13.77 2.37
C LYS A 212 9.41 -13.66 2.98
N ILE A 213 8.43 -14.31 2.34
CA ILE A 213 7.12 -14.55 2.96
C ILE A 213 7.27 -15.73 3.93
N VAL A 214 7.00 -15.46 5.20
CA VAL A 214 7.04 -16.46 6.29
C VAL A 214 5.70 -17.18 6.41
N ALA A 215 4.61 -16.43 6.30
CA ALA A 215 3.25 -16.97 6.32
C ALA A 215 2.31 -16.10 5.50
N ILE A 216 1.22 -16.68 5.02
CA ILE A 216 0.15 -16.00 4.31
C ILE A 216 -1.20 -16.63 4.65
N GLY A 217 -2.20 -15.81 4.90
CA GLY A 217 -3.56 -16.28 5.20
C GLY A 217 -4.48 -15.15 5.64
N THR A 218 -5.72 -15.48 5.94
CA THR A 218 -6.62 -14.62 6.71
C THR A 218 -6.11 -14.47 8.14
N LYS A 219 -6.67 -13.53 8.90
CA LYS A 219 -6.34 -13.37 10.33
C LYS A 219 -6.50 -14.68 11.11
N ASP A 220 -7.62 -15.35 10.88
CA ASP A 220 -7.93 -16.59 11.59
C ASP A 220 -7.00 -17.75 11.18
N GLU A 221 -6.70 -17.88 9.88
CA GLU A 221 -5.73 -18.86 9.40
C GLU A 221 -4.36 -18.64 10.03
N LEU A 222 -3.85 -17.40 10.06
CA LEU A 222 -2.56 -17.08 10.65
C LEU A 222 -2.54 -17.35 12.17
N LYS A 223 -3.58 -16.94 12.91
CA LYS A 223 -3.71 -17.23 14.34
C LYS A 223 -3.75 -18.73 14.62
N ASN A 224 -4.47 -19.48 13.79
CA ASN A 224 -4.57 -20.95 13.92
C ASN A 224 -3.23 -21.69 13.66
N MET A 225 -2.31 -21.11 12.87
CA MET A 225 -0.99 -21.72 12.65
C MET A 225 -0.15 -21.86 13.94
N VAL A 226 -0.39 -21.00 14.93
CA VAL A 226 0.40 -20.96 16.18
C VAL A 226 -0.42 -21.31 17.42
N ARG A 227 -1.75 -21.41 17.29
CA ARG A 227 -2.68 -21.74 18.38
C ARG A 227 -2.44 -23.16 18.87
N ARG A 228 -2.33 -23.33 20.19
CA ARG A 228 -2.13 -24.64 20.84
C ARG A 228 -3.41 -25.23 21.41
N THR A 229 -4.33 -24.36 21.86
CA THR A 229 -5.63 -24.75 22.42
C THR A 229 -6.75 -23.90 21.79
N ALA A 230 -7.99 -24.41 21.76
CA ALA A 230 -9.11 -23.72 21.11
C ALA A 230 -9.49 -22.38 21.76
N ASP A 231 -9.26 -22.26 23.07
CA ASP A 231 -9.65 -21.08 23.86
C ASP A 231 -8.55 -20.00 23.94
N GLU A 232 -7.41 -20.20 23.26
CA GLU A 232 -6.30 -19.26 23.28
C GLU A 232 -6.58 -18.09 22.35
N ASP A 233 -6.67 -16.86 22.91
CA ASP A 233 -6.78 -15.63 22.12
C ASP A 233 -5.37 -15.16 21.72
N ILE A 234 -5.03 -15.38 20.45
CA ILE A 234 -3.71 -15.09 19.89
C ILE A 234 -3.76 -13.79 19.08
N SER A 235 -2.87 -12.84 19.37
CA SER A 235 -2.66 -11.63 18.57
C SER A 235 -1.79 -11.92 17.35
N LEU A 236 -1.85 -11.06 16.31
CA LEU A 236 -0.91 -11.14 15.18
C LEU A 236 0.55 -10.93 15.63
N GLU A 237 0.77 -10.19 16.73
CA GLU A 237 2.11 -10.03 17.31
C GLU A 237 2.68 -11.36 17.80
N GLN A 238 1.87 -12.16 18.49
CA GLN A 238 2.26 -13.50 18.91
C GLN A 238 2.50 -14.43 17.71
N VAL A 239 1.68 -14.30 16.65
CA VAL A 239 1.91 -15.04 15.40
C VAL A 239 3.26 -14.67 14.81
N PHE A 240 3.53 -13.37 14.65
CA PHE A 240 4.79 -12.89 14.10
C PHE A 240 5.98 -13.36 14.93
N LEU A 241 5.94 -13.17 16.26
CA LEU A 241 6.99 -13.58 17.18
C LEU A 241 7.26 -15.10 17.10
N THR A 242 6.20 -15.90 17.05
CA THR A 242 6.34 -17.36 16.99
C THR A 242 6.98 -17.82 15.68
N LEU A 243 6.58 -17.21 14.56
CA LEU A 243 7.05 -17.62 13.23
C LEU A 243 8.44 -17.09 12.87
N THR A 244 8.83 -15.93 13.40
CA THR A 244 10.13 -15.30 13.10
C THR A 244 11.16 -15.46 14.21
N GLY A 245 10.72 -15.77 15.41
CA GLY A 245 11.57 -15.81 16.60
C GLY A 245 12.03 -14.43 17.10
N LYS A 246 11.43 -13.35 16.61
CA LYS A 246 11.83 -11.96 16.88
C LYS A 246 10.61 -11.09 17.09
N SER A 247 10.70 -10.10 17.99
CA SER A 247 9.70 -9.06 18.15
C SER A 247 9.87 -7.98 17.07
N LEU A 248 8.79 -7.34 16.63
CA LEU A 248 8.90 -6.19 15.73
C LEU A 248 9.66 -5.01 16.33
N ARG A 249 9.73 -4.95 17.67
CA ARG A 249 10.46 -3.90 18.41
C ARG A 249 11.97 -4.06 18.35
N ASP A 250 12.47 -5.27 18.11
CA ASP A 250 13.91 -5.55 18.03
C ASP A 250 14.58 -4.96 16.77
N TYR A 251 13.79 -4.39 15.85
CA TYR A 251 14.26 -3.75 14.62
C TYR A 251 14.28 -2.20 14.67
N VAL A 252 13.94 -1.60 15.82
CA VAL A 252 13.88 -0.12 15.96
C VAL A 252 15.23 0.46 16.40
N GLU A 253 16.19 -0.38 16.84
CA GLU A 253 17.52 0.01 17.30
C GLU A 253 18.62 -0.44 16.31
N GLY A 254 18.56 0.01 15.06
CA GLY A 254 19.59 -0.27 14.07
C GLY A 254 19.92 0.94 13.20
#